data_6fb019920e2e8541bed4aa53a25649f2
#
_entry.id   6fb019920e2e8541bed4aa53a25649f2
#
_cell.length_a   1.000
_cell.length_b   1.000
_cell.length_c   1.000
_cell.angle_alpha   90.00
_cell.angle_beta   90.00
_cell.angle_gamma   90.00
#
_symmetry.space_group_name_H-M   'P 1'
#
loop_
_entity.id
_entity.type
_entity.pdbx_description
1 polymer ?
#
loop_
_entity_poly.entity_id
_entity_poly.type
_entity_poly.pdbx_seq_one_letter_code
_entity_poly.pdbx_strand_id
1 'polypeptide(L)'
;PKLYASATERNRDIEGLEAIFEGGMREFNRIRQRRGVDARMQLEGAQRGMRAAASRELDGLERNLEFLANVGSISPYVGLFGTVWGIMISFQGLATMKEATIATVAPGISEALVATAMGLFAAIPAVWAYNRFATRAERMAVRYDTFSAVSYTHLTLPTLYPV
;
A
#
# COMPACT_ATOMS: atom_id res chain seq x y z
N PRO A 1 -3.93 -28.97 -14.52
CA PRO A 1 -4.17 -29.75 -13.28
C PRO A 1 -2.96 -29.81 -12.35
N LYS A 2 -1.72 -30.03 -12.88
CA LYS A 2 -0.51 -30.16 -12.05
C LYS A 2 -0.06 -28.86 -11.39
N LEU A 3 -0.18 -27.71 -12.05
CA LEU A 3 0.16 -26.40 -11.49
C LEU A 3 -0.78 -25.98 -10.35
N TYR A 4 -2.06 -26.31 -10.48
CA TYR A 4 -3.03 -26.05 -9.42
C TYR A 4 -2.77 -26.93 -8.19
N ALA A 5 -2.48 -28.22 -8.38
CA ALA A 5 -2.14 -29.12 -7.30
C ALA A 5 -0.86 -28.67 -6.56
N SER A 6 0.18 -28.24 -7.28
CA SER A 6 1.43 -27.77 -6.67
C SER A 6 1.29 -26.44 -5.93
N ALA A 7 0.36 -25.60 -6.33
CA ALA A 7 0.05 -24.35 -5.62
C ALA A 7 -0.74 -24.62 -4.33
N THR A 8 -1.63 -25.61 -4.34
CA THR A 8 -2.48 -25.95 -3.18
C THR A 8 -1.76 -26.81 -2.14
N GLU A 9 -0.78 -27.63 -2.53
CA GLU A 9 0.00 -28.51 -1.62
C GLU A 9 1.09 -27.78 -0.82
N ARG A 10 1.53 -26.60 -1.25
CA ARG A 10 2.44 -25.77 -0.46
C ARG A 10 1.62 -24.93 0.53
N ASN A 11 1.78 -25.24 1.80
CA ASN A 11 1.38 -24.40 2.94
C ASN A 11 2.24 -23.12 2.98
N ARG A 12 2.29 -22.41 1.86
CA ARG A 12 2.94 -21.12 1.61
C ARG A 12 1.83 -20.09 1.53
N ASP A 13 2.03 -18.94 2.15
CA ASP A 13 1.24 -17.77 1.84
C ASP A 13 1.35 -17.52 0.33
N ILE A 14 0.28 -17.85 -0.39
CA ILE A 14 0.20 -17.70 -1.85
C ILE A 14 -0.04 -16.23 -2.11
N GLU A 15 0.98 -15.53 -2.58
CA GLU A 15 0.96 -14.10 -2.82
C GLU A 15 1.07 -13.77 -4.31
N GLY A 16 0.54 -12.62 -4.69
CA GLY A 16 0.71 -12.06 -6.00
C GLY A 16 0.01 -12.84 -7.12
N LEU A 17 0.73 -13.15 -8.20
CA LEU A 17 0.16 -13.81 -9.39
C LEU A 17 -0.39 -15.21 -9.10
N GLU A 18 0.21 -15.95 -8.18
CA GLU A 18 -0.26 -17.28 -7.78
C GLU A 18 -1.62 -17.19 -7.07
N ALA A 19 -1.81 -16.21 -6.18
CA ALA A 19 -3.08 -15.97 -5.49
C ALA A 19 -4.19 -15.56 -6.47
N ILE A 20 -3.85 -14.76 -7.48
CA ILE A 20 -4.79 -14.34 -8.53
C ILE A 20 -5.23 -15.54 -9.37
N PHE A 21 -4.28 -16.38 -9.79
CA PHE A 21 -4.58 -17.59 -10.55
C PHE A 21 -5.41 -18.59 -9.74
N GLU A 22 -5.05 -18.82 -8.48
CA GLU A 22 -5.82 -19.68 -7.58
C GLU A 22 -7.25 -19.16 -7.39
N GLY A 23 -7.42 -17.86 -7.16
CA GLY A 23 -8.73 -17.23 -7.03
C GLY A 23 -9.62 -17.44 -8.26
N GLY A 24 -9.05 -17.31 -9.45
CA GLY A 24 -9.75 -17.59 -10.72
C GLY A 24 -10.10 -19.06 -10.88
N MET A 25 -9.16 -19.97 -10.63
CA MET A 25 -9.37 -21.42 -10.76
C MET A 25 -10.36 -21.97 -9.72
N ARG A 26 -10.36 -21.42 -8.52
CA ARG A 26 -11.34 -21.78 -7.47
C ARG A 26 -12.75 -21.46 -7.93
N GLU A 27 -12.97 -20.26 -8.47
CA GLU A 27 -14.29 -19.85 -8.94
C GLU A 27 -14.70 -20.62 -10.22
N PHE A 28 -13.77 -20.87 -11.13
CA PHE A 28 -14.00 -21.71 -12.30
C PHE A 28 -14.48 -23.12 -11.91
N ASN A 29 -13.78 -23.79 -10.99
CA ASN A 29 -14.13 -25.12 -10.51
C ASN A 29 -15.47 -25.13 -9.76
N ARG A 30 -15.76 -24.09 -8.99
CA ARG A 30 -17.04 -23.92 -8.27
C ARG A 30 -18.22 -23.84 -9.24
N ILE A 31 -18.07 -23.06 -10.32
CA ILE A 31 -19.13 -22.88 -11.31
C ILE A 31 -19.27 -24.18 -12.14
N ARG A 32 -18.17 -24.82 -12.51
CA ARG A 32 -18.19 -26.08 -13.28
C ARG A 32 -18.92 -27.23 -12.57
N GLN A 33 -18.93 -27.24 -11.25
CA GLN A 33 -19.68 -28.24 -10.45
C GLN A 33 -21.21 -28.05 -10.54
N ARG A 34 -21.71 -26.91 -10.97
CA ARG A 34 -23.12 -26.65 -11.17
C ARG A 34 -23.57 -27.22 -12.51
N ARG A 35 -24.53 -28.16 -12.51
CA ARG A 35 -25.08 -28.74 -13.74
C ARG A 35 -25.77 -27.67 -14.58
N GLY A 36 -25.49 -27.65 -15.90
CA GLY A 36 -26.20 -26.80 -16.86
C GLY A 36 -25.62 -25.37 -17.01
N VAL A 37 -24.39 -25.14 -16.57
CA VAL A 37 -23.72 -23.84 -16.75
C VAL A 37 -22.93 -23.82 -18.05
N ASP A 38 -23.18 -22.82 -18.88
CA ASP A 38 -22.50 -22.56 -20.14
C ASP A 38 -20.99 -22.26 -19.90
N ALA A 39 -20.14 -22.69 -20.84
CA ALA A 39 -18.70 -22.46 -20.80
C ALA A 39 -18.35 -20.97 -20.66
N ARG A 40 -19.15 -20.10 -21.28
CA ARG A 40 -18.99 -18.65 -21.17
C ARG A 40 -19.17 -18.14 -19.74
N MET A 41 -20.18 -18.62 -19.02
CA MET A 41 -20.40 -18.27 -17.61
C MET A 41 -19.26 -18.76 -16.70
N GLN A 42 -18.66 -19.90 -17.00
CA GLN A 42 -17.50 -20.42 -16.27
C GLN A 42 -16.28 -19.49 -16.42
N LEU A 43 -16.04 -19.01 -17.64
CA LEU A 43 -14.94 -18.09 -17.95
C LEU A 43 -15.14 -16.72 -17.31
N GLU A 44 -16.35 -16.16 -17.40
CA GLU A 44 -16.69 -14.90 -16.75
C GLU A 44 -16.57 -14.98 -15.21
N GLY A 45 -16.91 -16.13 -14.64
CA GLY A 45 -16.72 -16.40 -13.22
C GLY A 45 -15.24 -16.44 -12.83
N ALA A 46 -14.42 -17.13 -13.61
CA ALA A 46 -12.97 -17.17 -13.40
C ALA A 46 -12.35 -15.76 -13.46
N GLN A 47 -12.75 -14.95 -14.44
CA GLN A 47 -12.29 -13.57 -14.58
C GLN A 47 -12.67 -12.71 -13.38
N ARG A 48 -13.90 -12.84 -12.89
CA ARG A 48 -14.33 -12.13 -11.67
C ARG A 48 -13.53 -12.59 -10.45
N GLY A 49 -13.27 -13.88 -10.33
CA GLY A 49 -12.43 -14.45 -9.26
C GLY A 49 -11.00 -13.91 -9.29
N MET A 50 -10.39 -13.82 -10.48
CA MET A 50 -9.04 -13.24 -10.64
C MET A 50 -9.02 -11.76 -10.27
N ARG A 51 -9.99 -10.97 -10.73
CA ARG A 51 -10.08 -9.53 -10.39
C ARG A 51 -10.25 -9.31 -8.88
N ALA A 52 -11.11 -10.09 -8.24
CA ALA A 52 -11.32 -9.99 -6.80
C ALA A 52 -10.07 -10.39 -5.98
N ALA A 53 -9.27 -11.34 -6.49
CA ALA A 53 -8.00 -11.70 -5.88
C ALA A 53 -6.94 -10.59 -6.10
N ALA A 54 -6.84 -10.04 -7.32
CA ALA A 54 -5.94 -8.94 -7.63
C ALA A 54 -6.21 -7.70 -6.78
N SER A 55 -7.49 -7.34 -6.58
CA SER A 55 -7.85 -6.23 -5.70
C SER A 55 -7.36 -6.45 -4.27
N ARG A 56 -7.55 -7.65 -3.71
CA ARG A 56 -7.08 -7.98 -2.35
C ARG A 56 -5.57 -7.91 -2.20
N GLU A 57 -4.82 -8.34 -3.20
CA GLU A 57 -3.36 -8.23 -3.21
C GLU A 57 -2.91 -6.77 -3.23
N LEU A 58 -3.57 -5.92 -4.03
CA LEU A 58 -3.29 -4.49 -4.09
C LEU A 58 -3.63 -3.78 -2.78
N ASP A 59 -4.79 -4.06 -2.19
CA ASP A 59 -5.20 -3.52 -0.89
C ASP A 59 -4.16 -3.84 0.20
N GLY A 60 -3.57 -5.05 0.17
CA GLY A 60 -2.49 -5.44 1.07
C GLY A 60 -1.21 -4.61 0.89
N LEU A 61 -0.86 -4.26 -0.35
CA LEU A 61 0.29 -3.42 -0.66
C LEU A 61 0.06 -1.95 -0.27
N GLU A 62 -1.15 -1.44 -0.49
CA GLU A 62 -1.49 -0.03 -0.24
C GLU A 62 -1.63 0.28 1.25
N ARG A 63 -2.06 -0.65 2.07
CA ARG A 63 -2.25 -0.45 3.52
C ARG A 63 -1.03 0.10 4.24
N ASN A 64 0.17 -0.37 3.89
CA ASN A 64 1.42 0.12 4.50
C ASN A 64 1.88 1.46 3.91
N LEU A 65 1.41 1.82 2.72
CA LEU A 65 1.71 3.10 2.09
C LEU A 65 1.00 4.25 2.78
N GLU A 66 -0.23 4.03 3.26
CA GLU A 66 -0.99 5.03 4.00
C GLU A 66 -0.24 5.49 5.26
N PHE A 67 0.41 4.57 5.99
CA PHE A 67 1.24 4.95 7.13
C PHE A 67 2.41 5.87 6.74
N LEU A 68 3.11 5.55 5.64
CA LEU A 68 4.21 6.38 5.15
C LEU A 68 3.72 7.76 4.69
N ALA A 69 2.57 7.82 4.03
CA ALA A 69 1.94 9.09 3.62
C ALA A 69 1.61 9.95 4.83
N ASN A 70 1.03 9.36 5.89
CA ASN A 70 0.69 10.04 7.12
C ASN A 70 1.93 10.56 7.84
N VAL A 71 2.98 9.76 7.99
CA VAL A 71 4.25 10.22 8.58
C VAL A 71 4.84 11.36 7.76
N GLY A 72 4.88 11.23 6.44
CA GLY A 72 5.43 12.26 5.56
C GLY A 72 4.68 13.60 5.61
N SER A 73 3.36 13.56 5.73
CA SER A 73 2.51 14.75 5.74
C SER A 73 2.37 15.39 7.13
N ILE A 74 2.34 14.60 8.21
CA ILE A 74 2.06 15.10 9.57
C ILE A 74 3.34 15.49 10.30
N SER A 75 4.45 14.76 10.13
CA SER A 75 5.68 15.01 10.88
C SER A 75 6.23 16.44 10.79
N PRO A 76 6.20 17.13 9.62
CA PRO A 76 6.62 18.54 9.56
C PRO A 76 5.78 19.45 10.45
N TYR A 77 4.47 19.20 10.55
CA TYR A 77 3.58 20.00 11.39
C TYR A 77 3.79 19.73 12.87
N VAL A 78 4.10 18.50 13.25
CA VAL A 78 4.50 18.14 14.62
C VAL A 78 5.79 18.88 14.99
N GLY A 79 6.77 18.90 14.08
CA GLY A 79 8.00 19.68 14.26
C GLY A 79 7.75 21.17 14.41
N LEU A 80 6.91 21.74 13.54
CA LEU A 80 6.52 23.15 13.61
C LEU A 80 5.80 23.49 14.93
N PHE A 81 4.87 22.63 15.34
CA PHE A 81 4.21 22.77 16.64
C PHE A 81 5.22 22.81 17.79
N GLY A 82 6.20 21.90 17.78
CA GLY A 82 7.27 21.88 18.77
C GLY A 82 8.07 23.18 18.80
N THR A 83 8.37 23.78 17.65
CA THR A 83 9.06 25.08 17.56
C THR A 83 8.23 26.20 18.17
N VAL A 84 6.96 26.32 17.76
CA VAL A 84 6.07 27.39 18.29
C VAL A 84 5.90 27.26 19.79
N TRP A 85 5.70 26.04 20.29
CA TRP A 85 5.56 25.75 21.71
C TRP A 85 6.83 26.07 22.49
N GLY A 86 8.00 25.66 22.03
CA GLY A 86 9.28 25.91 22.67
C GLY A 86 9.66 27.38 22.72
N ILE A 87 9.42 28.13 21.63
CA ILE A 87 9.61 29.58 21.60
C ILE A 87 8.66 30.28 22.57
N MET A 88 7.40 29.87 22.61
CA MET A 88 6.42 30.39 23.53
C MET A 88 6.86 30.25 24.99
N ILE A 89 7.30 29.08 25.41
CA ILE A 89 7.82 28.81 26.76
C ILE A 89 9.02 29.70 27.06
N SER A 90 9.96 29.79 26.08
CA SER A 90 11.18 30.61 26.26
C SER A 90 10.86 32.08 26.53
N PHE A 91 9.87 32.65 25.85
CA PHE A 91 9.43 34.02 26.06
C PHE A 91 8.59 34.19 27.33
N GLN A 92 7.79 33.20 27.73
CA GLN A 92 7.08 33.25 29.02
C GLN A 92 8.04 33.32 30.21
N GLY A 93 9.18 32.58 30.11
CA GLY A 93 10.24 32.67 31.15
C GLY A 93 10.84 34.07 31.32
N LEU A 94 10.90 34.88 30.25
CA LEU A 94 11.39 36.24 30.29
C LEU A 94 10.49 37.18 31.11
N ALA A 95 9.17 36.96 31.08
CA ALA A 95 8.19 37.81 31.75
C ALA A 95 8.39 37.87 33.29
N THR A 96 9.08 36.90 33.85
CA THR A 96 9.37 36.80 35.31
C THR A 96 10.75 37.31 35.71
N MET A 97 11.59 37.70 34.75
CA MET A 97 12.97 38.12 35.00
C MET A 97 13.12 39.64 35.06
N LYS A 98 13.93 40.13 35.99
CA LYS A 98 14.20 41.58 36.12
C LYS A 98 15.13 42.13 35.03
N GLU A 99 15.95 41.27 34.44
CA GLU A 99 16.82 41.61 33.31
C GLU A 99 16.67 40.55 32.23
N ALA A 100 16.00 40.91 31.14
CA ALA A 100 15.76 40.06 29.98
C ALA A 100 16.88 40.25 28.97
N THR A 101 17.68 39.22 28.74
CA THR A 101 18.73 39.23 27.73
C THR A 101 18.49 38.12 26.70
N ILE A 102 18.99 38.32 25.47
CA ILE A 102 18.94 37.28 24.41
C ILE A 102 19.63 36.01 24.87
N ALA A 103 20.70 36.13 25.67
CA ALA A 103 21.42 34.96 26.19
C ALA A 103 20.54 34.04 27.05
N THR A 104 19.51 34.57 27.69
CA THR A 104 18.59 33.80 28.53
C THR A 104 17.62 32.93 27.70
N VAL A 105 17.19 33.38 26.53
CA VAL A 105 16.23 32.66 25.68
C VAL A 105 16.88 31.85 24.58
N ALA A 106 18.13 32.13 24.20
CA ALA A 106 18.84 31.46 23.12
C ALA A 106 18.86 29.94 23.26
N PRO A 107 19.09 29.33 24.45
CA PRO A 107 19.04 27.86 24.59
C PRO A 107 17.65 27.31 24.27
N GLY A 108 16.57 27.86 24.78
CA GLY A 108 15.20 27.41 24.55
C GLY A 108 14.76 27.57 23.09
N ILE A 109 15.19 28.64 22.42
CA ILE A 109 14.94 28.82 20.98
C ILE A 109 15.72 27.74 20.18
N SER A 110 16.97 27.48 20.57
CA SER A 110 17.77 26.44 19.91
C SER A 110 17.13 25.04 20.04
N GLU A 111 16.65 24.67 21.22
CA GLU A 111 15.91 23.42 21.44
C GLU A 111 14.62 23.36 20.61
N ALA A 112 13.88 24.47 20.52
CA ALA A 112 12.71 24.55 19.70
C ALA A 112 13.00 24.29 18.22
N LEU A 113 14.08 24.84 17.67
CA LEU A 113 14.49 24.62 16.28
C LEU A 113 14.84 23.14 16.01
N VAL A 114 15.40 22.45 16.99
CA VAL A 114 15.66 21.00 16.90
C VAL A 114 14.37 20.21 16.68
N ALA A 115 13.25 20.60 17.28
CA ALA A 115 11.98 19.94 17.08
C ALA A 115 11.54 19.99 15.60
N THR A 116 11.70 21.13 14.93
CA THR A 116 11.42 21.23 13.47
C THR A 116 12.37 20.35 12.66
N ALA A 117 13.65 20.35 12.98
CA ALA A 117 14.63 19.52 12.31
C ALA A 117 14.29 18.02 12.41
N MET A 118 13.86 17.55 13.57
CA MET A 118 13.42 16.18 13.81
C MET A 118 12.16 15.82 13.02
N GLY A 119 11.17 16.75 12.96
CA GLY A 119 9.98 16.58 12.15
C GLY A 119 10.29 16.41 10.66
N LEU A 120 11.18 17.22 10.13
CA LEU A 120 11.66 17.12 8.74
C LEU A 120 12.49 15.86 8.51
N PHE A 121 13.35 15.50 9.47
CA PHE A 121 14.15 14.29 9.38
C PHE A 121 13.30 13.01 9.30
N ALA A 122 12.16 12.96 9.96
CA ALA A 122 11.21 11.86 9.85
C ALA A 122 10.41 11.91 8.52
N ALA A 123 10.00 13.10 8.09
CA ALA A 123 9.16 13.28 6.91
C ALA A 123 9.86 12.95 5.60
N ILE A 124 11.12 13.38 5.43
CA ILE A 124 11.85 13.24 4.16
C ILE A 124 11.98 11.78 3.71
N PRO A 125 12.48 10.84 4.54
CA PRO A 125 12.57 9.44 4.15
C PRO A 125 11.20 8.80 3.99
N ALA A 126 10.18 9.21 4.76
CA ALA A 126 8.83 8.69 4.64
C ALA A 126 8.20 9.04 3.28
N VAL A 127 8.30 10.30 2.84
CA VAL A 127 7.81 10.75 1.53
C VAL A 127 8.57 10.07 0.39
N TRP A 128 9.89 9.96 0.51
CA TRP A 128 10.70 9.26 -0.49
C TRP A 128 10.29 7.79 -0.63
N ALA A 129 10.14 7.09 0.49
CA ALA A 129 9.71 5.70 0.51
C ALA A 129 8.30 5.53 -0.05
N TYR A 130 7.37 6.41 0.36
CA TYR A 130 6.00 6.42 -0.16
C TYR A 130 5.98 6.52 -1.69
N ASN A 131 6.62 7.52 -2.26
CA ASN A 131 6.66 7.72 -3.72
C ASN A 131 7.25 6.52 -4.45
N ARG A 132 8.32 5.93 -3.91
CA ARG A 132 8.97 4.76 -4.49
C ARG A 132 8.06 3.53 -4.46
N PHE A 133 7.38 3.27 -3.36
CA PHE A 133 6.52 2.09 -3.21
C PHE A 133 5.17 2.27 -3.91
N ALA A 134 4.59 3.47 -3.92
CA ALA A 134 3.38 3.78 -4.68
C ALA A 134 3.56 3.49 -6.17
N THR A 135 4.65 3.97 -6.77
CA THR A 135 4.97 3.66 -8.18
C THR A 135 5.15 2.15 -8.43
N ARG A 136 5.66 1.41 -7.46
CA ARG A 136 5.77 -0.06 -7.59
C ARG A 136 4.40 -0.74 -7.52
N ALA A 137 3.53 -0.31 -6.61
CA ALA A 137 2.16 -0.83 -6.49
C ALA A 137 1.37 -0.60 -7.77
N GLU A 138 1.44 0.61 -8.36
CA GLU A 138 0.83 0.90 -9.66
C GLU A 138 1.32 -0.02 -10.79
N ARG A 139 2.63 -0.26 -10.86
CA ARG A 139 3.21 -1.20 -11.85
C ARG A 139 2.74 -2.63 -11.63
N MET A 140 2.56 -3.05 -10.37
CA MET A 140 2.02 -4.37 -10.05
C MET A 140 0.55 -4.47 -10.43
N ALA A 141 -0.25 -3.43 -10.21
CA ALA A 141 -1.65 -3.38 -10.65
C ALA A 141 -1.76 -3.63 -12.16
N VAL A 142 -0.98 -2.92 -12.98
CA VAL A 142 -0.95 -3.13 -14.44
C VAL A 142 -0.54 -4.56 -14.81
N ARG A 143 0.42 -5.15 -14.10
CA ARG A 143 0.83 -6.54 -14.33
C ARG A 143 -0.28 -7.53 -14.00
N TYR A 144 -1.02 -7.31 -12.93
CA TYR A 144 -2.14 -8.15 -12.51
C TYR A 144 -3.30 -8.08 -13.51
N ASP A 145 -3.62 -6.89 -14.00
CA ASP A 145 -4.62 -6.70 -15.05
C ASP A 145 -4.20 -7.39 -16.36
N THR A 146 -2.97 -7.21 -16.78
CA THR A 146 -2.42 -7.86 -17.98
C THR A 146 -2.46 -9.39 -17.84
N PHE A 147 -2.05 -9.92 -16.70
CA PHE A 147 -2.08 -11.36 -16.44
C PHE A 147 -3.51 -11.91 -16.49
N SER A 148 -4.46 -11.21 -15.87
CA SER A 148 -5.88 -11.60 -15.89
C SER A 148 -6.46 -11.59 -17.29
N ALA A 149 -6.11 -10.60 -18.12
CA ALA A 149 -6.55 -10.50 -19.52
C ALA A 149 -5.95 -11.62 -20.39
N VAL A 150 -4.65 -11.89 -20.27
CA VAL A 150 -3.96 -12.96 -21.03
C VAL A 150 -4.48 -14.34 -20.62
N SER A 151 -4.66 -14.58 -19.32
CA SER A 151 -5.21 -15.86 -18.83
C SER A 151 -6.62 -16.10 -19.34
N TYR A 152 -7.45 -15.08 -19.42
CA TYR A 152 -8.79 -15.17 -19.99
C TYR A 152 -8.73 -15.55 -21.48
N THR A 153 -7.86 -14.92 -22.27
CA THR A 153 -7.72 -15.18 -23.71
C THR A 153 -7.27 -16.62 -23.97
N HIS A 154 -6.31 -17.12 -23.20
CA HIS A 154 -5.84 -18.51 -23.34
C HIS A 154 -6.89 -19.55 -22.93
N LEU A 155 -7.77 -19.23 -22.00
CA LEU A 155 -8.88 -20.12 -21.61
C LEU A 155 -10.02 -20.12 -22.63
N THR A 156 -10.19 -19.05 -23.41
CA THR A 156 -11.26 -18.93 -24.42
C THR A 156 -10.90 -19.59 -25.75
N LEU A 157 -9.64 -19.58 -26.15
CA LEU A 157 -9.20 -20.12 -27.46
C LEU A 157 -9.57 -21.59 -27.67
N PRO A 158 -9.33 -22.53 -26.73
CA PRO A 158 -9.70 -23.94 -26.95
C PRO A 158 -11.20 -24.23 -26.88
N THR A 159 -12.01 -23.31 -26.34
CA THR A 159 -13.47 -23.49 -26.21
C THR A 159 -14.24 -22.93 -27.41
N LEU A 160 -13.64 -22.01 -28.17
CA LEU A 160 -14.24 -21.39 -29.36
C LEU A 160 -13.93 -22.15 -30.65
N TYR A 161 -12.90 -22.96 -30.68
CA TYR A 161 -12.54 -23.81 -31.82
C TYR A 161 -12.39 -25.26 -31.38
N PRO A 162 -13.47 -26.03 -31.23
CA PRO A 162 -13.38 -27.49 -31.14
C PRO A 162 -12.85 -28.02 -32.50
N VAL A 163 -11.65 -28.60 -32.51
CA VAL A 163 -11.11 -29.35 -33.63
C VAL A 163 -11.82 -30.69 -33.73
#